data_649d8594efefea8e7f9e4d9e8fdfa49b
#
_entry.id   649d8594efefea8e7f9e4d9e8fdfa49b
#
_cell.length_a   1.000
_cell.length_b   1.000
_cell.length_c   1.000
_cell.angle_alpha   90.00
_cell.angle_beta   90.00
_cell.angle_gamma   90.00
#
_symmetry.space_group_name_H-M   'P 1'
#
loop_
_entity.id
_entity.type
_entity.pdbx_description
1 polymer ?
#
loop_
_entity_poly.entity_id
_entity_poly.type
_entity_poly.pdbx_seq_one_letter_code
_entity_poly.pdbx_strand_id
1 'polypeptide(L)' 'MAANKTLQTKKQLIDAMEQSLGVVTQACKMVGVARVTYYDYYKKDPKFRAAIDELQNVALDFAESQLYN' A
#
# COMPACT_ATOMS: atom_id res chain seq x y z
N MET A 1 15.90 -16.91 5.66
CA MET A 1 14.97 -16.79 6.73
C MET A 1 13.59 -16.44 6.24
N ALA A 2 12.69 -17.39 6.35
CA ALA A 2 11.37 -17.32 5.75
C ALA A 2 10.53 -16.16 6.30
N ALA A 3 10.66 -15.85 7.59
CA ALA A 3 9.88 -14.77 8.21
C ALA A 3 10.21 -13.41 7.61
N ASN A 4 11.45 -13.21 7.18
CA ASN A 4 11.89 -11.94 6.62
C ASN A 4 11.33 -11.70 5.22
N LYS A 5 11.03 -12.76 4.49
CA LYS A 5 10.50 -12.63 3.14
C LYS A 5 9.12 -11.99 3.15
N THR A 6 8.25 -12.41 4.06
CA THR A 6 6.92 -11.82 4.18
C THR A 6 6.99 -10.35 4.60
N LEU A 7 7.84 -10.04 5.58
CA LEU A 7 8.01 -8.66 6.02
C LEU A 7 8.56 -7.80 4.90
N GLN A 8 9.51 -8.31 4.13
CA GLN A 8 10.08 -7.60 3.00
C GLN A 8 9.05 -7.34 1.91
N THR A 9 8.20 -8.32 1.62
CA THR A 9 7.11 -8.16 0.67
C THR A 9 6.15 -7.05 1.11
N LYS A 10 5.80 -7.01 2.39
CA LYS A 10 4.94 -5.94 2.92
C LYS A 10 5.58 -4.57 2.76
N LYS A 11 6.87 -4.44 3.04
CA LYS A 11 7.58 -3.18 2.86
C LYS A 11 7.61 -2.76 1.40
N GLN A 12 7.84 -3.71 0.49
CA GLN A 12 7.83 -3.44 -0.94
C GLN A 12 6.46 -2.98 -1.41
N LEU A 13 5.39 -3.57 -0.87
CA LEU A 13 4.04 -3.15 -1.20
C LEU A 13 3.75 -1.72 -0.72
N ILE A 14 4.21 -1.39 0.48
CA ILE A 14 4.05 -0.03 1.00
C ILE A 14 4.77 0.97 0.10
N ASP A 15 6.01 0.68 -0.28
CA ASP A 15 6.77 1.53 -1.19
C ASP A 15 6.08 1.67 -2.54
N ALA A 16 5.59 0.56 -3.09
CA ALA A 16 4.90 0.55 -4.37
C ALA A 16 3.60 1.34 -4.31
N MET A 17 2.87 1.25 -3.20
CA MET A 17 1.67 2.04 -2.99
C MET A 17 1.99 3.53 -2.98
N GLU A 18 3.08 3.91 -2.33
CA GLU A 18 3.53 5.29 -2.31
C GLU A 18 3.86 5.78 -3.72
N GLN A 19 4.61 4.99 -4.48
CA GLN A 19 5.00 5.35 -5.84
C GLN A 19 3.82 5.39 -6.81
N SER A 20 2.81 4.54 -6.59
CA SER A 20 1.63 4.49 -7.45
C SER A 20 0.51 5.41 -6.99
N LEU A 21 0.74 6.21 -5.96
CA LEU A 21 -0.24 7.12 -5.38
C LEU A 21 -1.50 6.41 -4.88
N GLY A 22 -1.30 5.23 -4.32
CA GLY A 22 -2.39 4.46 -3.71
C GLY A 22 -3.16 3.54 -4.65
N VAL A 23 -2.65 3.31 -5.86
CA VAL A 23 -3.30 2.41 -6.82
C VAL A 23 -2.87 0.98 -6.52
N VAL A 24 -3.77 0.18 -5.95
CA VAL A 24 -3.47 -1.19 -5.50
C VAL A 24 -3.03 -2.08 -6.67
N THR A 25 -3.74 -2.02 -7.78
CA THR A 25 -3.42 -2.84 -8.94
C THR A 25 -2.00 -2.58 -9.43
N GLN A 26 -1.62 -1.32 -9.52
CA GLN A 26 -0.29 -0.93 -9.95
C GLN A 26 0.77 -1.40 -8.96
N ALA A 27 0.52 -1.18 -7.67
CA ALA A 27 1.45 -1.57 -6.62
C ALA A 27 1.70 -3.08 -6.63
N CYS A 28 0.65 -3.86 -6.77
CA CYS A 28 0.77 -5.33 -6.81
C CYS A 28 1.57 -5.78 -8.03
N LYS A 29 1.38 -5.14 -9.17
CA LYS A 29 2.16 -5.42 -10.37
C LYS A 29 3.63 -5.09 -10.18
N MET A 30 3.94 -3.99 -9.55
CA MET A 30 5.31 -3.56 -9.30
C MET A 30 6.06 -4.55 -8.41
N VAL A 31 5.37 -5.10 -7.42
CA VAL A 31 5.98 -6.07 -6.49
C VAL A 31 5.93 -7.49 -7.01
N GLY A 32 4.97 -7.79 -7.88
CA GLY A 32 4.79 -9.13 -8.43
C GLY A 32 3.96 -10.04 -7.54
N VAL A 33 2.96 -9.49 -6.85
CA VAL A 33 2.05 -10.27 -6.00
C VAL A 33 0.62 -10.11 -6.49
N ALA A 34 -0.23 -11.05 -6.09
CA ALA A 34 -1.65 -10.99 -6.41
C ALA A 34 -2.35 -9.97 -5.50
N ARG A 35 -3.43 -9.37 -5.99
CA ARG A 35 -4.22 -8.44 -5.18
C ARG A 35 -4.78 -9.11 -3.93
N VAL A 36 -5.11 -10.39 -4.02
CA VAL A 36 -5.63 -11.14 -2.88
C VAL A 36 -4.60 -11.20 -1.74
N THR A 37 -3.33 -11.28 -2.07
CA THR A 37 -2.25 -11.25 -1.09
C THR A 37 -2.20 -9.90 -0.37
N TYR A 38 -2.34 -8.81 -1.12
CA TYR A 38 -2.40 -7.46 -0.56
C TYR A 38 -3.56 -7.32 0.43
N TYR A 39 -4.75 -7.73 0.04
CA TYR A 39 -5.92 -7.62 0.89
C TYR A 39 -5.83 -8.52 2.13
N ASP A 40 -5.19 -9.67 2.00
CA ASP A 40 -4.95 -10.56 3.13
C ASP A 40 -4.06 -9.87 4.17
N TYR A 41 -2.98 -9.25 3.73
CA TYR A 41 -2.11 -8.49 4.63
C TYR A 41 -2.87 -7.32 5.26
N TYR A 42 -3.66 -6.63 4.49
CA TYR A 42 -4.45 -5.49 4.97
C TYR A 42 -5.40 -5.89 6.09
N LYS A 43 -6.02 -7.05 5.96
CA LYS A 43 -6.95 -7.56 6.97
C LYS A 43 -6.22 -8.04 8.23
N LYS A 44 -5.11 -8.75 8.05
CA LYS A 44 -4.47 -9.48 9.15
C LYS A 44 -3.41 -8.67 9.89
N ASP A 45 -2.80 -7.70 9.23
CA ASP A 45 -1.70 -6.94 9.80
C ASP A 45 -2.13 -5.50 10.03
N PRO A 46 -2.41 -5.12 11.30
CA PRO A 46 -2.82 -3.75 11.59
C PRO A 46 -1.74 -2.72 11.31
N LYS A 47 -0.47 -3.08 11.41
CA LYS A 47 0.63 -2.17 11.09
C LYS A 47 0.68 -1.89 9.60
N PHE A 48 0.51 -2.92 8.78
CA PHE A 48 0.45 -2.76 7.33
C PHE A 48 -0.73 -1.88 6.94
N ARG A 49 -1.89 -2.16 7.53
CA ARG A 49 -3.10 -1.38 7.26
C ARG A 49 -2.92 0.08 7.64
N ALA A 50 -2.32 0.36 8.79
CA ALA A 50 -2.10 1.73 9.23
C ALA A 50 -1.18 2.48 8.25
N ALA A 51 -0.13 1.83 7.78
CA ALA A 51 0.79 2.44 6.82
C ALA A 51 0.09 2.75 5.49
N ILE A 52 -0.72 1.82 5.01
CA ILE A 52 -1.45 2.00 3.76
C ILE A 52 -2.50 3.12 3.91
N ASP A 53 -3.24 3.13 5.00
CA ASP A 53 -4.27 4.15 5.25
C ASP A 53 -3.64 5.54 5.33
N GLU A 54 -2.47 5.65 5.93
CA GLU A 54 -1.76 6.92 6.02
C GLU A 54 -1.39 7.44 4.63
N LEU A 55 -0.91 6.57 3.76
CA LEU A 55 -0.59 6.95 2.39
C LEU A 55 -1.82 7.41 1.62
N GLN A 56 -2.94 6.72 1.81
CA GLN A 56 -4.19 7.08 1.13
C GLN A 56 -4.75 8.39 1.64
N ASN A 57 -4.61 8.66 2.93
CA ASN A 57 -5.04 9.93 3.50
C ASN A 57 -4.28 11.11 2.92
N VAL A 58 -2.97 10.95 2.76
CA VAL A 58 -2.15 12.00 2.14
C VAL A 58 -2.60 12.28 0.71
N ALA A 59 -2.85 11.21 -0.05
CA ALA A 59 -3.32 11.35 -1.43
C ALA A 59 -4.69 12.03 -1.49
N LEU A 60 -5.58 11.68 -0.58
CA LEU A 60 -6.92 12.30 -0.52
C LEU A 60 -6.83 13.78 -0.16
N ASP A 61 -6.00 14.13 0.81
CA ASP A 61 -5.80 15.54 1.18
C ASP A 61 -5.32 16.36 0.00
N PHE A 62 -4.38 15.81 -0.74
CA PHE A 62 -3.84 16.49 -1.92
C PHE A 62 -4.94 16.72 -2.97
N ALA A 63 -5.75 15.70 -3.20
CA ALA A 63 -6.84 15.80 -4.16
C ALA A 63 -7.89 16.83 -3.71
N GLU A 64 -8.22 16.84 -2.43
CA GLU A 64 -9.16 17.81 -1.89
C GLU A 64 -8.65 19.24 -2.04
N SER A 65 -7.37 19.45 -1.76
CA SER A 65 -6.75 20.76 -1.93
C SER A 65 -6.90 21.27 -3.36
N GLN A 66 -6.72 20.40 -4.32
CA GLN A 66 -6.86 20.77 -5.74
C GLN A 66 -8.30 21.08 -6.11
N LEU A 67 -9.24 20.36 -5.52
CA LEU A 67 -10.65 20.58 -5.81
C LEU A 67 -11.14 21.94 -5.31
N TYR A 68 -10.62 22.41 -4.20
CA TYR A 68 -11.05 23.67 -3.61
C TYR A 68 -10.35 24.89 -4.22
N ASN A 69 -9.32 24.65 -4.96
CA ASN A 69 -8.61 25.71 -5.65
C ASN A 69 -9.09 25.87 -7.09
#